data_a0b0839229e967957d9af1d47a795bb5
#
_entry.id   a0b0839229e967957d9af1d47a795bb5
#
_cell.length_a   1.000
_cell.length_b   1.000
_cell.length_c   1.000
_cell.angle_alpha   90.00
_cell.angle_beta   90.00
_cell.angle_gamma   90.00
#
_symmetry.space_group_name_H-M   'P 1'
#
loop_
_entity.id
_entity.type
_entity.pdbx_description
1 polymer ?
#
loop_
_entity_poly.entity_id
_entity_poly.type
_entity_poly.pdbx_seq_one_letter_code
_entity_poly.pdbx_strand_id
1 'polypeptide(L)'
;MAAYMKIIQSLYLFFAGLPLILTMFSGFMALSLLNVGFVTLFACQIIIVPICVILLHFITDLIFPLQKNSDLLQLVPSEIYTKDINIVPSYWMSHVVFFFSYVFVNAYTIYNNTSSQVADDDARKEHRKIRTFAIMIAAAVILFLCICIRYLFMGEEVETLMGIFVALAAFVPLAYYAQQVAMLLGAQNGDMLGIMHQVMASIKSGNPTLCM
;
A
#
# COMPACT_ATOMS: atom_id res chain seq x y z
N MET A 1 26.84 16.23 -18.12
CA MET A 1 25.66 15.67 -18.82
C MET A 1 25.51 14.16 -18.61
N ALA A 2 26.55 13.31 -18.85
CA ALA A 2 26.46 11.85 -18.68
C ALA A 2 26.11 11.37 -17.23
N ALA A 3 26.60 12.02 -16.19
CA ALA A 3 26.29 11.69 -14.80
C ALA A 3 24.80 11.97 -14.45
N TYR A 4 24.27 13.08 -14.95
CA TYR A 4 22.87 13.45 -14.77
C TYR A 4 21.91 12.45 -15.44
N MET A 5 22.23 12.02 -16.67
CA MET A 5 21.47 11.00 -17.39
C MET A 5 21.43 9.66 -16.62
N LYS A 6 22.58 9.24 -16.06
CA LYS A 6 22.65 7.99 -15.25
C LYS A 6 21.77 8.08 -13.98
N ILE A 7 21.75 9.24 -13.32
CA ILE A 7 20.92 9.44 -12.12
C ILE A 7 19.44 9.34 -12.49
N ILE A 8 19.00 10.00 -13.56
CA ILE A 8 17.60 9.91 -14.03
C ILE A 8 17.24 8.48 -14.38
N GLN A 9 18.10 7.78 -15.12
CA GLN A 9 17.85 6.39 -15.49
C GLN A 9 17.75 5.47 -14.25
N SER A 10 18.62 5.67 -13.25
CA SER A 10 18.55 4.91 -12.00
C SER A 10 17.28 5.19 -11.21
N LEU A 11 16.83 6.44 -11.14
CA LEU A 11 15.58 6.83 -10.51
C LEU A 11 14.37 6.24 -11.23
N TYR A 12 14.39 6.24 -12.56
CA TYR A 12 13.36 5.62 -13.38
C TYR A 12 13.24 4.11 -13.09
N LEU A 13 14.37 3.38 -13.10
CA LEU A 13 14.39 1.94 -12.81
C LEU A 13 13.92 1.63 -11.38
N PHE A 14 14.35 2.43 -10.40
CA PHE A 14 13.87 2.30 -9.02
C PHE A 14 12.35 2.49 -8.94
N PHE A 15 11.84 3.53 -9.58
CA PHE A 15 10.43 3.85 -9.56
C PHE A 15 9.59 2.80 -10.32
N ALA A 16 10.08 2.31 -11.47
CA ALA A 16 9.44 1.22 -12.20
C ALA A 16 9.37 -0.07 -11.39
N GLY A 17 10.41 -0.37 -10.60
CA GLY A 17 10.47 -1.54 -9.72
C GLY A 17 9.76 -1.39 -8.37
N LEU A 18 9.14 -0.24 -8.09
CA LEU A 18 8.55 0.05 -6.78
C LEU A 18 7.54 -1.02 -6.30
N PRO A 19 6.60 -1.56 -7.12
CA PRO A 19 5.69 -2.61 -6.69
C PRO A 19 6.42 -3.86 -6.20
N LEU A 20 7.47 -4.26 -6.92
CA LEU A 20 8.28 -5.41 -6.53
C LEU A 20 9.01 -5.15 -5.20
N ILE A 21 9.58 -3.97 -5.03
CA ILE A 21 10.26 -3.57 -3.80
C ILE A 21 9.27 -3.58 -2.62
N LEU A 22 8.07 -3.03 -2.78
CA LEU A 22 7.04 -3.01 -1.74
C LEU A 22 6.56 -4.43 -1.38
N THR A 23 6.40 -5.30 -2.39
CA THR A 23 6.02 -6.70 -2.19
C THR A 23 7.11 -7.47 -1.46
N MET A 24 8.37 -7.33 -1.88
CA MET A 24 9.51 -7.96 -1.20
C MET A 24 9.70 -7.44 0.22
N PHE A 25 9.53 -6.13 0.43
CA PHE A 25 9.56 -5.52 1.77
C PHE A 25 8.48 -6.11 2.67
N SER A 26 7.23 -6.21 2.20
CA SER A 26 6.12 -6.79 2.99
C SER A 26 6.36 -8.26 3.32
N GLY A 27 6.92 -9.04 2.37
CA GLY A 27 7.30 -10.44 2.58
C GLY A 27 8.43 -10.60 3.60
N PHE A 28 9.47 -9.77 3.49
CA PHE A 28 10.57 -9.76 4.46
C PHE A 28 10.07 -9.41 5.87
N MET A 29 9.22 -8.38 6.00
CA MET A 29 8.63 -8.00 7.28
C MET A 29 7.69 -9.08 7.83
N ALA A 30 6.92 -9.75 6.97
CA ALA A 30 6.06 -10.86 7.35
C ALA A 30 6.87 -12.02 7.97
N LEU A 31 7.99 -12.38 7.34
CA LEU A 31 8.88 -13.45 7.82
C LEU A 31 9.66 -13.05 9.08
N SER A 32 10.14 -11.81 9.14
CA SER A 32 10.99 -11.34 10.24
C SER A 32 10.21 -11.09 11.52
N LEU A 33 9.00 -10.54 11.40
CA LEU A 33 8.18 -10.16 12.55
C LEU A 33 7.09 -11.19 12.89
N LEU A 34 6.83 -12.16 11.99
CA LEU A 34 5.72 -13.12 12.10
C LEU A 34 4.38 -12.41 12.40
N ASN A 35 4.22 -11.20 11.89
CA ASN A 35 3.06 -10.36 12.15
C ASN A 35 1.97 -10.64 11.11
N VAL A 36 0.78 -11.03 11.58
CA VAL A 36 -0.37 -11.37 10.72
C VAL A 36 -0.74 -10.23 9.77
N GLY A 37 -0.59 -8.97 10.19
CA GLY A 37 -0.85 -7.81 9.32
C GLY A 37 0.07 -7.76 8.10
N PHE A 38 1.38 -8.02 8.28
CA PHE A 38 2.32 -8.09 7.16
C PHE A 38 2.13 -9.35 6.31
N VAL A 39 1.79 -10.50 6.94
CA VAL A 39 1.46 -11.73 6.20
C VAL A 39 0.25 -11.50 5.30
N THR A 40 -0.80 -10.88 5.82
CA THR A 40 -2.01 -10.55 5.04
C THR A 40 -1.69 -9.57 3.92
N LEU A 41 -0.93 -8.50 4.20
CA LEU A 41 -0.50 -7.54 3.19
C LEU A 41 0.26 -8.22 2.05
N PHE A 42 1.23 -9.06 2.38
CA PHE A 42 2.05 -9.80 1.41
C PHE A 42 1.20 -10.77 0.57
N ALA A 43 0.35 -11.57 1.22
CA ALA A 43 -0.54 -12.51 0.54
C ALA A 43 -1.51 -11.78 -0.41
N CYS A 44 -2.09 -10.66 0.03
CA CYS A 44 -2.97 -9.85 -0.81
C CYS A 44 -2.22 -9.27 -2.02
N GLN A 45 -0.99 -8.77 -1.84
CA GLN A 45 -0.20 -8.24 -2.96
C GLN A 45 0.13 -9.30 -4.01
N ILE A 46 0.43 -10.54 -3.61
CA ILE A 46 0.80 -11.60 -4.56
C ILE A 46 -0.43 -12.26 -5.19
N ILE A 47 -1.53 -12.38 -4.46
CA ILE A 47 -2.68 -13.18 -4.91
C ILE A 47 -3.86 -12.27 -5.28
N ILE A 48 -4.31 -11.46 -4.34
CA ILE A 48 -5.59 -10.74 -4.48
C ILE A 48 -5.47 -9.58 -5.47
N VAL A 49 -4.42 -8.77 -5.37
CA VAL A 49 -4.23 -7.62 -6.27
C VAL A 49 -4.12 -8.06 -7.73
N PRO A 50 -3.29 -9.05 -8.11
CA PRO A 50 -3.26 -9.55 -9.49
C PRO A 50 -4.61 -10.10 -9.98
N ILE A 51 -5.31 -10.87 -9.14
CA ILE A 51 -6.63 -11.39 -9.50
C ILE A 51 -7.62 -10.24 -9.74
N CYS A 52 -7.62 -9.22 -8.86
CA CYS A 52 -8.49 -8.05 -9.04
C CYS A 52 -8.15 -7.26 -10.32
N VAL A 53 -6.86 -7.10 -10.66
CA VAL A 53 -6.46 -6.46 -11.93
C VAL A 53 -6.97 -7.24 -13.12
N ILE A 54 -6.80 -8.56 -13.14
CA ILE A 54 -7.32 -9.45 -14.22
C ILE A 54 -8.85 -9.33 -14.33
N LEU A 55 -9.55 -9.34 -13.21
CA LEU A 55 -11.01 -9.20 -13.21
C LEU A 55 -11.44 -7.82 -13.72
N LEU A 56 -10.74 -6.75 -13.35
CA LEU A 56 -11.04 -5.40 -13.86
C LEU A 56 -10.83 -5.32 -15.37
N HIS A 57 -9.76 -5.93 -15.90
CA HIS A 57 -9.56 -6.04 -17.35
C HIS A 57 -10.70 -6.79 -18.02
N PHE A 58 -11.07 -7.94 -17.49
CA PHE A 58 -12.15 -8.75 -18.05
C PHE A 58 -13.50 -8.01 -18.06
N ILE A 59 -13.82 -7.30 -16.95
CA ILE A 59 -15.06 -6.50 -16.86
C ILE A 59 -15.01 -5.34 -17.85
N THR A 60 -13.88 -4.68 -17.98
CA THR A 60 -13.72 -3.54 -18.90
C THR A 60 -13.85 -3.99 -20.35
N ASP A 61 -13.23 -5.10 -20.72
CA ASP A 61 -13.35 -5.68 -22.05
C ASP A 61 -14.78 -6.12 -22.39
N LEU A 62 -15.54 -6.57 -21.38
CA LEU A 62 -16.95 -6.91 -21.56
C LEU A 62 -17.84 -5.68 -21.80
N ILE A 63 -17.53 -4.56 -21.12
CA ILE A 63 -18.31 -3.32 -21.21
C ILE A 63 -17.88 -2.49 -22.43
N PHE A 64 -16.58 -2.48 -22.74
CA PHE A 64 -15.97 -1.69 -23.81
C PHE A 64 -15.18 -2.58 -24.80
N PRO A 65 -15.84 -3.39 -25.63
CA PRO A 65 -15.19 -4.38 -26.47
C PRO A 65 -14.25 -3.83 -27.56
N LEU A 66 -14.20 -2.52 -27.74
CA LEU A 66 -13.33 -1.84 -28.72
C LEU A 66 -11.95 -1.45 -28.15
N GLN A 67 -11.72 -1.67 -26.88
CA GLN A 67 -10.46 -1.32 -26.24
C GLN A 67 -9.45 -2.45 -26.46
N LYS A 68 -8.44 -2.19 -27.28
CA LYS A 68 -7.41 -3.17 -27.62
C LYS A 68 -6.53 -3.44 -26.38
N ASN A 69 -6.45 -4.71 -25.99
CA ASN A 69 -5.73 -5.15 -24.80
C ASN A 69 -4.27 -4.71 -24.81
N SER A 70 -3.89 -3.86 -23.89
CA SER A 70 -2.50 -3.70 -23.48
C SER A 70 -2.10 -4.87 -22.58
N ASP A 71 -0.86 -5.34 -22.70
CA ASP A 71 -0.35 -6.51 -21.99
C ASP A 71 -0.65 -6.51 -20.49
N LEU A 72 -1.45 -7.46 -20.06
CA LEU A 72 -2.07 -7.61 -18.74
C LEU A 72 -1.08 -7.60 -17.55
N LEU A 73 0.15 -7.99 -17.74
CA LEU A 73 1.11 -8.28 -16.66
C LEU A 73 2.44 -7.55 -16.81
N GLN A 74 2.47 -6.41 -17.50
CA GLN A 74 3.72 -5.67 -17.57
C GLN A 74 4.09 -5.02 -16.24
N LEU A 75 4.99 -5.66 -15.52
CA LEU A 75 5.70 -5.10 -14.37
C LEU A 75 6.65 -3.96 -14.79
N VAL A 76 7.06 -3.95 -16.05
CA VAL A 76 7.97 -2.95 -16.63
C VAL A 76 7.26 -2.33 -17.85
N PRO A 77 7.22 -0.99 -17.98
CA PRO A 77 6.64 -0.34 -19.15
C PRO A 77 7.39 -0.78 -20.41
N SER A 78 6.69 -1.40 -21.38
CA SER A 78 7.28 -1.60 -22.70
C SER A 78 7.22 -0.30 -23.49
N GLU A 79 8.23 -0.03 -24.30
CA GLU A 79 8.35 1.19 -25.10
C GLU A 79 7.36 1.27 -26.28
N ILE A 80 6.51 0.24 -26.45
CA ILE A 80 5.58 0.17 -27.57
C ILE A 80 4.15 0.37 -27.06
N TYR A 81 3.76 1.63 -26.87
CA TYR A 81 2.38 1.97 -26.56
C TYR A 81 1.61 2.35 -27.80
N THR A 82 0.55 1.61 -28.07
CA THR A 82 -0.54 2.10 -28.94
C THR A 82 -1.41 3.05 -28.11
N LYS A 83 -1.79 4.15 -28.72
CA LYS A 83 -2.49 5.32 -28.15
C LYS A 83 -3.97 5.00 -27.78
N ASP A 84 -4.19 3.89 -27.06
CA ASP A 84 -5.53 3.47 -26.65
C ASP A 84 -5.79 3.95 -25.22
N ILE A 85 -6.95 4.54 -25.01
CA ILE A 85 -7.39 5.09 -23.72
C ILE A 85 -7.58 3.91 -22.74
N ASN A 86 -6.58 3.63 -21.92
CA ASN A 86 -6.67 2.59 -20.88
C ASN A 86 -7.52 3.09 -19.70
N ILE A 87 -8.73 2.54 -19.56
CA ILE A 87 -9.59 2.79 -18.40
C ILE A 87 -9.13 1.94 -17.21
N VAL A 88 -8.46 0.83 -17.47
CA VAL A 88 -8.01 -0.10 -16.42
C VAL A 88 -6.70 0.39 -15.81
N PRO A 89 -6.59 0.39 -14.48
CA PRO A 89 -5.35 0.79 -13.82
C PRO A 89 -4.22 -0.20 -14.15
N SER A 90 -3.01 0.33 -14.31
CA SER A 90 -1.83 -0.51 -14.46
C SER A 90 -1.61 -1.39 -13.21
N TYR A 91 -0.95 -2.52 -13.41
CA TYR A 91 -0.52 -3.39 -12.32
C TYR A 91 0.31 -2.61 -11.29
N TRP A 92 1.19 -1.72 -11.76
CA TRP A 92 1.99 -0.84 -10.93
C TRP A 92 1.12 0.04 -10.01
N MET A 93 0.15 0.76 -10.59
CA MET A 93 -0.74 1.66 -9.85
C MET A 93 -1.57 0.89 -8.82
N SER A 94 -2.11 -0.25 -9.20
CA SER A 94 -2.91 -1.12 -8.34
C SER A 94 -2.15 -1.56 -7.08
N HIS A 95 -0.89 -1.99 -7.25
CA HIS A 95 -0.04 -2.42 -6.12
C HIS A 95 0.32 -1.27 -5.19
N VAL A 96 0.70 -0.13 -5.75
CA VAL A 96 1.10 1.05 -4.97
C VAL A 96 -0.10 1.61 -4.20
N VAL A 97 -1.26 1.75 -4.87
CA VAL A 97 -2.49 2.20 -4.21
C VAL A 97 -2.90 1.24 -3.10
N PHE A 98 -2.90 -0.07 -3.37
CA PHE A 98 -3.26 -1.08 -2.36
C PHE A 98 -2.33 -1.02 -1.15
N PHE A 99 -1.00 -0.99 -1.36
CA PHE A 99 -0.02 -0.99 -0.28
C PHE A 99 -0.20 0.22 0.66
N PHE A 100 -0.19 1.43 0.10
CA PHE A 100 -0.29 2.64 0.92
C PHE A 100 -1.68 2.80 1.55
N SER A 101 -2.74 2.36 0.87
CA SER A 101 -4.09 2.32 1.46
C SER A 101 -4.17 1.33 2.61
N TYR A 102 -3.53 0.17 2.52
CA TYR A 102 -3.48 -0.80 3.62
C TYR A 102 -2.74 -0.23 4.84
N VAL A 103 -1.57 0.40 4.63
CA VAL A 103 -0.83 1.08 5.70
C VAL A 103 -1.66 2.20 6.34
N PHE A 104 -2.35 3.00 5.52
CA PHE A 104 -3.23 4.07 5.99
C PHE A 104 -4.38 3.53 6.83
N VAL A 105 -5.09 2.50 6.33
CA VAL A 105 -6.22 1.88 7.04
C VAL A 105 -5.76 1.22 8.34
N ASN A 106 -4.59 0.58 8.35
CA ASN A 106 -4.00 0.04 9.56
C ASN A 106 -3.77 1.12 10.62
N ALA A 107 -3.12 2.21 10.24
CA ALA A 107 -2.90 3.34 11.14
C ALA A 107 -4.23 3.97 11.61
N TYR A 108 -5.22 4.12 10.72
CA TYR A 108 -6.55 4.64 11.05
C TYR A 108 -7.28 3.76 12.08
N THR A 109 -7.19 2.45 11.92
CA THR A 109 -7.77 1.48 12.85
C THR A 109 -7.15 1.61 14.25
N ILE A 110 -5.82 1.73 14.33
CA ILE A 110 -5.12 1.94 15.60
C ILE A 110 -5.52 3.28 16.22
N TYR A 111 -5.61 4.34 15.43
CA TYR A 111 -6.03 5.67 15.87
C TYR A 111 -7.40 5.66 16.54
N ASN A 112 -8.38 4.97 15.93
CA ASN A 112 -9.73 4.89 16.46
C ASN A 112 -9.84 3.95 17.67
N ASN A 113 -9.13 2.82 17.69
CA ASN A 113 -9.17 1.84 18.78
C ASN A 113 -8.45 2.33 20.04
N THR A 114 -7.61 3.35 19.93
CA THR A 114 -6.92 3.95 21.09
C THR A 114 -7.89 4.57 22.11
N SER A 115 -9.12 4.85 21.70
CA SER A 115 -10.13 5.45 22.57
C SER A 115 -10.83 4.46 23.51
N SER A 116 -10.76 3.15 23.25
CA SER A 116 -11.60 2.14 23.93
C SER A 116 -10.88 1.20 24.89
N GLN A 117 -9.56 1.18 24.98
CA GLN A 117 -8.84 0.24 25.81
C GLN A 117 -8.11 0.88 27.00
N VAL A 118 -8.54 0.47 28.19
CA VAL A 118 -7.85 0.44 29.50
C VAL A 118 -7.20 1.75 29.99
N ALA A 119 -7.30 2.01 31.29
CA ALA A 119 -6.66 3.05 32.10
C ALA A 119 -5.16 3.26 31.78
N ASP A 120 -4.90 3.75 30.60
CA ASP A 120 -3.58 4.13 30.12
C ASP A 120 -3.36 5.60 30.45
N ASP A 121 -2.16 5.93 30.86
CA ASP A 121 -1.75 7.30 31.15
C ASP A 121 -2.09 8.22 29.96
N ASP A 122 -2.80 9.31 30.18
CA ASP A 122 -3.31 10.18 29.10
C ASP A 122 -2.19 10.66 28.17
N ALA A 123 -0.98 10.87 28.69
CA ALA A 123 0.20 11.22 27.91
C ALA A 123 0.58 10.13 26.88
N ARG A 124 0.44 8.85 27.24
CA ARG A 124 0.77 7.74 26.32
C ARG A 124 -0.26 7.58 25.21
N LYS A 125 -1.53 7.82 25.50
CA LYS A 125 -2.61 7.84 24.50
C LYS A 125 -2.38 8.94 23.47
N GLU A 126 -1.97 10.12 23.92
CA GLU A 126 -1.69 11.25 23.06
C GLU A 126 -0.50 10.97 22.13
N HIS A 127 0.61 10.48 22.65
CA HIS A 127 1.77 10.08 21.84
C HIS A 127 1.43 9.02 20.78
N ARG A 128 0.58 8.07 21.11
CA ARG A 128 0.11 7.04 20.19
C ARG A 128 -0.73 7.62 19.06
N LYS A 129 -1.67 8.51 19.39
CA LYS A 129 -2.48 9.24 18.41
C LYS A 129 -1.63 10.08 17.47
N ILE A 130 -0.64 10.79 17.99
CA ILE A 130 0.27 11.61 17.17
C ILE A 130 1.06 10.72 16.20
N ARG A 131 1.61 9.59 16.66
CA ARG A 131 2.37 8.67 15.80
C ARG A 131 1.50 8.06 14.70
N THR A 132 0.32 7.56 15.03
CA THR A 132 -0.59 6.96 14.04
C THR A 132 -1.07 8.01 13.05
N PHE A 133 -1.36 9.22 13.50
CA PHE A 133 -1.73 10.33 12.62
C PHE A 133 -0.59 10.73 11.68
N ALA A 134 0.65 10.78 12.17
CA ALA A 134 1.82 11.05 11.34
C ALA A 134 2.01 9.97 10.25
N ILE A 135 1.78 8.68 10.57
CA ILE A 135 1.86 7.58 9.61
C ILE A 135 0.75 7.69 8.55
N MET A 136 -0.47 8.06 8.96
CA MET A 136 -1.58 8.28 8.02
C MET A 136 -1.24 9.38 7.02
N ILE A 137 -0.75 10.53 7.51
CA ILE A 137 -0.33 11.63 6.64
C ILE A 137 0.81 11.20 5.73
N ALA A 138 1.84 10.54 6.27
CA ALA A 138 2.97 10.08 5.49
C ALA A 138 2.52 9.13 4.37
N ALA A 139 1.67 8.13 4.68
CA ALA A 139 1.15 7.20 3.68
C ALA A 139 0.36 7.92 2.58
N ALA A 140 -0.53 8.86 2.95
CA ALA A 140 -1.31 9.64 2.00
C ALA A 140 -0.44 10.53 1.11
N VAL A 141 0.55 11.23 1.69
CA VAL A 141 1.48 12.10 0.95
C VAL A 141 2.35 11.29 0.00
N ILE A 142 2.90 10.15 0.45
CA ILE A 142 3.74 9.29 -0.40
C ILE A 142 2.90 8.72 -1.55
N LEU A 143 1.68 8.24 -1.28
CA LEU A 143 0.77 7.77 -2.33
C LEU A 143 0.49 8.87 -3.34
N PHE A 144 0.15 10.08 -2.88
CA PHE A 144 -0.10 11.21 -3.76
C PHE A 144 1.13 11.55 -4.62
N LEU A 145 2.32 11.59 -4.02
CA LEU A 145 3.57 11.83 -4.76
C LEU A 145 3.84 10.72 -5.78
N CYS A 146 3.62 9.45 -5.45
CA CYS A 146 3.76 8.34 -6.38
C CYS A 146 2.82 8.48 -7.58
N ILE A 147 1.55 8.86 -7.35
CA ILE A 147 0.57 9.12 -8.41
C ILE A 147 1.02 10.29 -9.28
N CYS A 148 1.42 11.41 -8.67
CA CYS A 148 1.90 12.59 -9.41
C CYS A 148 3.14 12.28 -10.25
N ILE A 149 4.13 11.60 -9.68
CA ILE A 149 5.34 11.22 -10.39
C ILE A 149 4.98 10.29 -11.56
N ARG A 150 4.14 9.30 -11.34
CA ARG A 150 3.72 8.36 -12.39
C ARG A 150 3.01 9.07 -13.53
N TYR A 151 2.06 9.93 -13.20
CA TYR A 151 1.27 10.68 -14.18
C TYR A 151 2.10 11.73 -14.95
N LEU A 152 2.91 12.53 -14.24
CA LEU A 152 3.64 13.64 -14.83
C LEU A 152 4.90 13.22 -15.61
N PHE A 153 5.62 12.20 -15.13
CA PHE A 153 6.91 11.81 -15.73
C PHE A 153 6.80 10.67 -16.73
N MET A 154 5.79 9.80 -16.59
CA MET A 154 5.61 8.68 -17.52
C MET A 154 4.55 8.95 -18.61
N GLY A 155 3.81 10.03 -18.46
CA GLY A 155 2.83 10.51 -19.44
C GLY A 155 1.48 9.78 -19.38
N GLU A 156 0.50 10.38 -20.03
CA GLU A 156 -0.88 9.86 -20.13
C GLU A 156 -0.97 8.52 -20.88
N GLU A 157 0.07 8.18 -21.65
CA GLU A 157 0.13 6.91 -22.39
C GLU A 157 0.30 5.70 -21.47
N VAL A 158 0.90 5.91 -20.27
CA VAL A 158 1.17 4.82 -19.30
C VAL A 158 0.06 4.69 -18.27
N GLU A 159 -0.50 5.81 -17.84
CA GLU A 159 -1.54 5.83 -16.81
C GLU A 159 -2.55 6.94 -17.13
N THR A 160 -3.81 6.61 -17.28
CA THR A 160 -4.86 7.58 -17.49
C THR A 160 -5.45 8.07 -16.18
N LEU A 161 -5.99 9.27 -16.14
CA LEU A 161 -6.72 9.77 -14.98
C LEU A 161 -7.86 8.83 -14.58
N MET A 162 -8.56 8.24 -15.57
CA MET A 162 -9.62 7.28 -15.30
C MET A 162 -9.06 6.01 -14.66
N GLY A 163 -7.92 5.49 -15.13
CA GLY A 163 -7.22 4.36 -14.50
C GLY A 163 -6.85 4.63 -13.05
N ILE A 164 -6.39 5.85 -12.73
CA ILE A 164 -6.09 6.27 -11.36
C ILE A 164 -7.36 6.26 -10.49
N PHE A 165 -8.47 6.83 -10.99
CA PHE A 165 -9.75 6.81 -10.26
C PHE A 165 -10.26 5.39 -10.04
N VAL A 166 -10.18 4.51 -11.03
CA VAL A 166 -10.56 3.10 -10.91
C VAL A 166 -9.66 2.39 -9.91
N ALA A 167 -8.33 2.66 -9.92
CA ALA A 167 -7.41 2.12 -8.92
C ALA A 167 -7.82 2.51 -7.50
N LEU A 168 -8.07 3.79 -7.26
CA LEU A 168 -8.48 4.27 -5.95
C LEU A 168 -9.83 3.66 -5.54
N ALA A 169 -10.81 3.64 -6.44
CA ALA A 169 -12.14 3.11 -6.15
C ALA A 169 -12.16 1.60 -5.85
N ALA A 170 -11.26 0.82 -6.48
CA ALA A 170 -11.19 -0.63 -6.29
C ALA A 170 -10.27 -1.01 -5.12
N PHE A 171 -9.06 -0.45 -5.06
CA PHE A 171 -8.02 -0.94 -4.15
C PHE A 171 -8.03 -0.30 -2.76
N VAL A 172 -8.63 0.88 -2.57
CA VAL A 172 -8.82 1.45 -1.23
C VAL A 172 -9.83 0.62 -0.41
N PRO A 173 -11.04 0.29 -0.91
CA PRO A 173 -11.95 -0.62 -0.22
C PRO A 173 -11.35 -2.01 -0.02
N LEU A 174 -10.64 -2.53 -1.03
CA LEU A 174 -9.97 -3.83 -0.92
C LEU A 174 -8.97 -3.86 0.23
N ALA A 175 -8.17 -2.80 0.39
CA ALA A 175 -7.23 -2.66 1.50
C ALA A 175 -7.94 -2.61 2.86
N TYR A 176 -9.09 -1.94 2.94
CA TYR A 176 -9.92 -1.92 4.14
C TYR A 176 -10.41 -3.34 4.51
N TYR A 177 -10.97 -4.09 3.56
CA TYR A 177 -11.43 -5.45 3.81
C TYR A 177 -10.26 -6.40 4.16
N ALA A 178 -9.13 -6.28 3.49
CA ALA A 178 -7.93 -7.05 3.81
C ALA A 178 -7.46 -6.80 5.25
N GLN A 179 -7.53 -5.55 5.71
CA GLN A 179 -7.21 -5.21 7.10
C GLN A 179 -8.22 -5.80 8.09
N GLN A 180 -9.52 -5.81 7.77
CA GLN A 180 -10.53 -6.47 8.60
C GLN A 180 -10.26 -7.99 8.71
N VAL A 181 -9.91 -8.63 7.60
CA VAL A 181 -9.53 -10.05 7.60
C VAL A 181 -8.28 -10.28 8.47
N ALA A 182 -7.27 -9.44 8.39
CA ALA A 182 -6.08 -9.53 9.25
C ALA A 182 -6.45 -9.44 10.74
N MET A 183 -7.38 -8.57 11.10
CA MET A 183 -7.88 -8.47 12.49
C MET A 183 -8.63 -9.73 12.93
N LEU A 184 -9.43 -10.33 12.06
CA LEU A 184 -10.13 -11.60 12.35
C LEU A 184 -9.15 -12.78 12.50
N LEU A 185 -8.04 -12.77 11.79
CA LEU A 185 -6.99 -13.79 11.86
C LEU A 185 -6.05 -13.63 13.09
N GLY A 186 -6.34 -12.68 13.97
CA GLY A 186 -5.62 -12.53 15.23
C GLY A 186 -4.50 -11.49 15.21
N ALA A 187 -4.48 -10.60 14.23
CA ALA A 187 -3.69 -9.38 14.34
C ALA A 187 -4.24 -8.57 15.53
N GLN A 188 -3.65 -8.76 16.71
CA GLN A 188 -4.08 -8.09 17.92
C GLN A 188 -4.19 -6.58 17.67
N ASN A 189 -5.43 -6.08 17.66
CA ASN A 189 -5.78 -4.68 17.38
C ASN A 189 -5.30 -4.12 16.02
N GLY A 190 -5.00 -4.99 15.04
CA GLY A 190 -4.53 -4.57 13.72
C GLY A 190 -3.14 -3.92 13.70
N ASP A 191 -2.37 -4.05 14.76
CA ASP A 191 -1.08 -3.36 14.92
C ASP A 191 0.02 -3.99 14.06
N MET A 192 0.07 -3.61 12.79
CA MET A 192 1.13 -3.99 11.88
C MET A 192 2.48 -3.35 12.26
N LEU A 193 2.45 -2.16 12.84
CA LEU A 193 3.63 -1.34 13.09
C LEU A 193 4.23 -1.53 14.49
N GLY A 194 3.67 -2.43 15.30
CA GLY A 194 4.15 -2.73 16.64
C GLY A 194 3.97 -1.59 17.66
N ILE A 195 3.15 -0.59 17.32
CA ILE A 195 2.93 0.58 18.17
C ILE A 195 2.25 0.20 19.48
N MET A 196 1.34 -0.77 19.43
CA MET A 196 0.59 -1.26 20.60
C MET A 196 1.44 -2.19 21.49
N HIS A 197 2.30 -3.03 20.90
CA HIS A 197 3.14 -3.95 21.63
C HIS A 197 4.15 -3.25 22.56
N GLN A 198 4.75 -2.17 22.13
CA GLN A 198 5.69 -1.40 22.93
C GLN A 198 5.05 -0.82 24.20
N VAL A 199 3.75 -0.53 24.15
CA VAL A 199 3.01 0.01 25.30
C VAL A 199 2.57 -1.09 26.25
N MET A 200 2.13 -2.26 25.75
CA MET A 200 1.70 -3.38 26.59
C MET A 200 2.86 -4.05 27.36
N ALA A 201 4.03 -4.16 26.74
CA ALA A 201 5.23 -4.68 27.41
C ALA A 201 5.63 -3.83 28.63
N SER A 202 5.50 -2.51 28.51
CA SER A 202 5.79 -1.55 29.57
C SER A 202 4.81 -1.62 30.76
N ILE A 203 3.55 -1.99 30.51
CA ILE A 203 2.51 -2.11 31.56
C ILE A 203 2.66 -3.42 32.35
N LYS A 204 3.03 -4.52 31.69
CA LYS A 204 3.21 -5.83 32.37
C LYS A 204 4.45 -5.93 33.23
N SER A 205 5.46 -5.13 32.97
CA SER A 205 6.75 -5.30 33.67
C SER A 205 6.82 -4.56 35.02
N GLY A 206 5.89 -3.68 35.38
CA GLY A 206 5.93 -2.96 36.65
C GLY A 206 7.29 -2.30 36.98
N ASN A 207 8.29 -2.54 36.15
CA ASN A 207 9.64 -2.03 36.20
C ASN A 207 10.00 -1.33 34.88
N PRO A 208 10.31 -0.06 34.88
CA PRO A 208 10.64 0.71 33.67
C PRO A 208 12.03 0.39 33.07
N THR A 209 12.71 -0.64 33.52
CA THR A 209 14.16 -0.82 33.29
C THR A 209 14.54 -1.98 32.37
N LEU A 210 13.63 -2.62 31.65
CA LEU A 210 14.01 -3.68 30.73
C LEU A 210 13.37 -3.51 29.36
N CYS A 211 13.78 -2.46 28.63
CA CYS A 211 13.86 -2.48 27.18
C CYS A 211 15.32 -2.69 26.79
N MET A 212 15.78 -3.93 26.66
CA MET A 212 16.89 -4.30 25.83
C MET A 212 16.39 -4.91 24.53
#